data_50674fbafcb2f808a9db05d7755bd56a
#
_entry.id   50674fbafcb2f808a9db05d7755bd56a
#
_cell.length_a   1.000
_cell.length_b   1.000
_cell.length_c   1.000
_cell.angle_alpha   90.00
_cell.angle_beta   90.00
_cell.angle_gamma   90.00
#
_symmetry.space_group_name_H-M   'P 1'
#
loop_
_entity.id
_entity.type
_entity.pdbx_description
1 polymer ?
#
loop_
_entity_poly.entity_id
_entity_poly.type
_entity_poly.pdbx_seq_one_letter_code
_entity_poly.pdbx_strand_id
1 'polypeptide(L)'
;MDLPGKPGSCWVANAPATSYPRFEQSDRADVAVVGGGIVGLTTAYLLMTAGCTVTLLEALKVGQQVTGRSTAKITSQHALIYADLIERLGLERARLYAEANHGGAEFIAGCVRNLDIECEFERKDAYAYADRSQSRNAIEAEAEAARKLGFAADVVDAAPLPFRTQGALRFTSQAQFNPMQYLVALARAISEGGGKIFENTRVDDVSRQRGGRRWQVKAARSYVTAERVVIATNIPMWGPIHFDVRLRPRCHTAMAFRTDSRSVVDGIFIGVDEPSHSIRMGRDAEGPLLIVLGESFITGHDGDVARRFRDLETWVRDNFSVREVAWRWVNEDYDSPDRVPYAGELSGKGSGMYVGTGFNGWGISNGTAAAMLIADQIQGLNNPWRALYKPTRRAPKDFNRGGDSQSIVDAIGRIAPNEGGVIEHRRRKLAVWKDESGTPRALSASCTHLGCTVTWNNADRTWDCPCHGSMFTCDGKVIHGPAVKPLEPARLP
;
A
#
# COMPACT_ATOMS: atom_id res chain seq x y z
N MET A 1 -26.63 5.96 6.85
CA MET A 1 -26.10 7.21 7.46
C MET A 1 -24.83 7.58 6.74
N ASP A 2 -24.72 8.81 6.25
CA ASP A 2 -23.50 9.25 5.60
C ASP A 2 -22.37 9.38 6.62
N LEU A 3 -21.20 8.88 6.25
CA LEU A 3 -19.98 9.03 7.05
C LEU A 3 -19.46 10.47 6.94
N PRO A 4 -18.91 11.04 8.03
CA PRO A 4 -18.36 12.39 8.00
C PRO A 4 -17.09 12.47 7.14
N GLY A 5 -16.78 13.65 6.66
CA GLY A 5 -15.61 13.94 5.84
C GLY A 5 -15.74 13.53 4.37
N LYS A 6 -14.92 14.16 3.54
CA LYS A 6 -14.85 13.87 2.10
C LYS A 6 -14.26 12.48 1.88
N PRO A 7 -14.85 11.62 1.02
CA PRO A 7 -14.25 10.34 0.67
C PRO A 7 -12.98 10.53 -0.17
N GLY A 8 -11.93 9.76 0.14
CA GLY A 8 -10.64 9.79 -0.56
C GLY A 8 -9.50 10.30 0.31
N SER A 9 -8.28 9.96 -0.09
CA SER A 9 -7.06 10.40 0.60
C SER A 9 -6.85 11.91 0.42
N CYS A 10 -6.53 12.62 1.51
CA CYS A 10 -6.16 14.03 1.46
C CYS A 10 -4.98 14.30 0.52
N TRP A 11 -4.07 13.35 0.38
CA TRP A 11 -2.93 13.45 -0.53
C TRP A 11 -3.35 13.44 -1.99
N VAL A 12 -4.19 12.46 -2.37
CA VAL A 12 -4.68 12.29 -3.76
C VAL A 12 -5.58 13.45 -4.17
N ALA A 13 -6.45 13.90 -3.26
CA ALA A 13 -7.39 14.97 -3.53
C ALA A 13 -6.73 16.35 -3.75
N ASN A 14 -5.57 16.58 -3.11
CA ASN A 14 -4.83 17.84 -3.18
C ASN A 14 -3.54 17.74 -4.03
N ALA A 15 -3.31 16.59 -4.71
CA ALA A 15 -2.14 16.40 -5.55
C ALA A 15 -2.20 17.26 -6.83
N PRO A 16 -1.06 17.72 -7.33
CA PRO A 16 -0.99 18.25 -8.68
C PRO A 16 -1.49 17.22 -9.70
N ALA A 17 -2.29 17.65 -10.67
CA ALA A 17 -2.78 16.74 -11.69
C ALA A 17 -1.64 16.28 -12.61
N THR A 18 -1.56 14.97 -12.84
CA THR A 18 -0.69 14.41 -13.90
C THR A 18 -1.47 14.25 -15.20
N SER A 19 -0.77 14.36 -16.34
CA SER A 19 -1.38 14.28 -17.68
C SER A 19 -0.48 13.51 -18.63
N TYR A 20 -0.08 12.28 -18.23
CA TYR A 20 0.66 11.40 -19.13
C TYR A 20 -0.29 10.75 -20.14
N PRO A 21 0.16 10.53 -21.40
CA PRO A 21 -0.68 9.96 -22.44
C PRO A 21 -1.10 8.51 -22.10
N ARG A 22 -2.16 8.07 -22.75
CA ARG A 22 -2.51 6.64 -22.77
C ARG A 22 -1.60 5.90 -23.75
N PHE A 23 -1.27 4.64 -23.44
CA PHE A 23 -0.45 3.80 -24.31
C PHE A 23 -1.27 3.27 -25.49
N GLU A 24 -1.01 3.77 -26.68
CA GLU A 24 -1.77 3.41 -27.89
C GLU A 24 -0.90 2.79 -28.98
N GLN A 25 0.40 3.02 -28.96
CA GLN A 25 1.36 2.50 -29.94
C GLN A 25 2.39 1.60 -29.27
N SER A 26 2.71 0.47 -29.91
CA SER A 26 3.73 -0.44 -29.41
C SER A 26 5.10 0.24 -29.33
N ASP A 27 5.85 -0.10 -28.28
CA ASP A 27 7.11 0.53 -27.93
C ASP A 27 8.19 -0.52 -27.59
N ARG A 28 9.44 -0.08 -27.56
CA ARG A 28 10.58 -0.87 -27.10
C ARG A 28 11.32 -0.12 -26.01
N ALA A 29 11.74 -0.86 -24.98
CA ALA A 29 12.56 -0.33 -23.90
C ALA A 29 13.53 -1.41 -23.40
N ASP A 30 14.55 -1.03 -22.65
CA ASP A 30 15.39 -1.98 -21.92
C ASP A 30 14.58 -2.58 -20.78
N VAL A 31 13.78 -1.73 -20.10
CA VAL A 31 12.96 -2.13 -18.97
C VAL A 31 11.52 -1.61 -19.10
N ALA A 32 10.54 -2.50 -19.00
CA ALA A 32 9.14 -2.15 -18.81
C ALA A 32 8.78 -2.21 -17.31
N VAL A 33 8.16 -1.17 -16.79
CA VAL A 33 7.70 -1.08 -15.41
C VAL A 33 6.18 -1.05 -15.38
N VAL A 34 5.57 -1.96 -14.61
CA VAL A 34 4.11 -2.05 -14.47
C VAL A 34 3.71 -1.58 -13.07
N GLY A 35 3.05 -0.43 -13.00
CA GLY A 35 2.62 0.25 -11.78
C GLY A 35 3.40 1.53 -11.49
N GLY A 36 2.68 2.63 -11.24
CA GLY A 36 3.19 3.98 -11.00
C GLY A 36 3.16 4.41 -9.53
N GLY A 37 3.33 3.47 -8.58
CA GLY A 37 3.52 3.73 -7.16
C GLY A 37 4.98 3.95 -6.78
N ILE A 38 5.28 3.95 -5.47
CA ILE A 38 6.64 4.20 -4.94
C ILE A 38 7.68 3.23 -5.51
N VAL A 39 7.36 1.94 -5.61
CA VAL A 39 8.28 0.92 -6.16
C VAL A 39 8.56 1.19 -7.64
N GLY A 40 7.52 1.35 -8.45
CA GLY A 40 7.66 1.50 -9.88
C GLY A 40 8.38 2.78 -10.28
N LEU A 41 7.98 3.92 -9.72
CA LEU A 41 8.61 5.21 -10.02
C LEU A 41 10.07 5.27 -9.52
N THR A 42 10.35 4.78 -8.30
CA THR A 42 11.72 4.76 -7.79
C THR A 42 12.61 3.86 -8.66
N THR A 43 12.11 2.67 -9.06
CA THR A 43 12.85 1.78 -9.97
C THR A 43 13.09 2.44 -11.33
N ALA A 44 12.04 3.04 -11.91
CA ALA A 44 12.14 3.73 -13.19
C ALA A 44 13.14 4.89 -13.17
N TYR A 45 13.11 5.70 -12.10
CA TYR A 45 14.06 6.80 -11.91
C TYR A 45 15.51 6.30 -11.82
N LEU A 46 15.77 5.29 -10.97
CA LEU A 46 17.12 4.72 -10.82
C LEU A 46 17.66 4.12 -12.12
N LEU A 47 16.84 3.42 -12.87
CA LEU A 47 17.25 2.81 -14.14
C LEU A 47 17.43 3.85 -15.24
N MET A 48 16.56 4.86 -15.34
CA MET A 48 16.68 5.96 -16.28
C MET A 48 17.97 6.73 -16.01
N THR A 49 18.28 7.05 -14.74
CA THR A 49 19.54 7.75 -14.38
C THR A 49 20.77 6.90 -14.65
N ALA A 50 20.64 5.58 -14.66
CA ALA A 50 21.71 4.65 -15.07
C ALA A 50 21.81 4.46 -16.61
N GLY A 51 21.05 5.21 -17.41
CA GLY A 51 21.09 5.18 -18.86
C GLY A 51 20.23 4.12 -19.53
N CYS A 52 19.36 3.42 -18.80
CA CYS A 52 18.40 2.49 -19.38
C CYS A 52 17.22 3.25 -20.02
N THR A 53 16.74 2.79 -21.15
CA THR A 53 15.44 3.20 -21.68
C THR A 53 14.33 2.52 -20.86
N VAL A 54 13.42 3.35 -20.31
CA VAL A 54 12.34 2.87 -19.42
C VAL A 54 10.98 3.27 -19.96
N THR A 55 10.04 2.31 -19.98
CA THR A 55 8.61 2.56 -20.25
C THR A 55 7.78 2.10 -19.06
N LEU A 56 7.07 3.02 -18.39
CA LEU A 56 6.21 2.77 -17.26
C LEU A 56 4.73 2.83 -17.67
N LEU A 57 3.96 1.80 -17.28
CA LEU A 57 2.53 1.69 -17.53
C LEU A 57 1.76 1.71 -16.20
N GLU A 58 0.88 2.70 -16.01
CA GLU A 58 0.02 2.84 -14.84
C GLU A 58 -1.45 2.69 -15.22
N ALA A 59 -2.16 1.84 -14.51
CA ALA A 59 -3.55 1.51 -14.80
C ALA A 59 -4.52 2.69 -14.65
N LEU A 60 -4.24 3.58 -13.71
CA LEU A 60 -5.02 4.79 -13.39
C LEU A 60 -4.14 6.02 -13.56
N LYS A 61 -3.91 6.75 -12.49
CA LYS A 61 -3.00 7.90 -12.41
C LYS A 61 -1.83 7.57 -11.49
N VAL A 62 -0.68 8.18 -11.74
CA VAL A 62 0.51 8.06 -10.90
C VAL A 62 0.15 8.25 -9.42
N GLY A 63 0.57 7.30 -8.59
CA GLY A 63 0.50 7.37 -7.14
C GLY A 63 -0.88 7.23 -6.50
N GLN A 64 -1.98 7.18 -7.24
CA GLN A 64 -3.34 7.28 -6.68
C GLN A 64 -3.83 6.04 -5.91
N GLN A 65 -3.07 4.94 -5.94
CA GLN A 65 -3.41 3.74 -5.17
C GLN A 65 -2.69 3.73 -3.80
N VAL A 66 -2.17 2.60 -3.37
CA VAL A 66 -1.64 2.35 -2.03
C VAL A 66 -0.68 3.43 -1.53
N THR A 67 0.23 3.93 -2.37
CA THR A 67 1.19 4.97 -1.97
C THR A 67 0.51 6.29 -1.65
N GLY A 68 -0.41 6.76 -2.49
CA GLY A 68 -1.16 8.00 -2.26
C GLY A 68 -2.25 7.87 -1.20
N ARG A 69 -2.53 6.66 -0.73
CA ARG A 69 -3.45 6.39 0.39
C ARG A 69 -2.73 6.04 1.69
N SER A 70 -1.39 6.00 1.68
CA SER A 70 -0.60 5.72 2.88
C SER A 70 -0.65 6.89 3.87
N THR A 71 -0.23 6.64 5.12
CA THR A 71 -0.01 7.73 6.08
C THR A 71 1.34 8.41 5.90
N ALA A 72 2.12 7.99 4.91
CA ALA A 72 3.32 8.65 4.42
C ALA A 72 4.38 8.95 5.49
N LYS A 73 4.64 7.97 6.33
CA LYS A 73 5.78 7.94 7.25
C LYS A 73 6.99 7.38 6.52
N ILE A 74 8.12 8.03 6.66
CA ILE A 74 9.43 7.59 6.18
C ILE A 74 10.23 7.16 7.39
N THR A 75 10.20 5.87 7.72
CA THR A 75 10.78 5.38 8.98
C THR A 75 11.39 4.00 8.83
N SER A 76 12.47 3.75 9.59
CA SER A 76 13.01 2.41 9.86
C SER A 76 12.36 1.78 11.10
N GLN A 77 11.61 2.54 11.91
CA GLN A 77 10.84 2.01 13.01
C GLN A 77 9.52 1.45 12.50
N HIS A 78 9.35 0.14 12.55
CA HIS A 78 8.16 -0.58 12.08
C HIS A 78 7.41 -1.19 13.27
N ALA A 79 6.94 -0.35 14.18
CA ALA A 79 6.40 -0.75 15.50
C ALA A 79 7.43 -1.59 16.29
N LEU A 80 7.08 -2.79 16.73
CA LEU A 80 7.98 -3.72 17.40
C LEU A 80 8.31 -4.88 16.45
N ILE A 81 9.39 -4.76 15.68
CA ILE A 81 9.77 -5.74 14.65
C ILE A 81 11.15 -6.35 14.86
N TYR A 82 12.11 -5.59 15.41
CA TYR A 82 13.51 -6.02 15.40
C TYR A 82 13.81 -7.16 16.37
N ALA A 83 13.18 -7.16 17.54
CA ALA A 83 13.29 -8.27 18.49
C ALA A 83 12.79 -9.57 17.84
N ASP A 84 11.64 -9.56 17.22
CA ASP A 84 11.05 -10.69 16.50
C ASP A 84 11.91 -11.12 15.29
N LEU A 85 12.47 -10.18 14.51
CA LEU A 85 13.34 -10.51 13.40
C LEU A 85 14.66 -11.14 13.86
N ILE A 86 15.26 -10.66 14.95
CA ILE A 86 16.49 -11.25 15.51
C ILE A 86 16.21 -12.67 16.01
N GLU A 87 15.12 -12.88 16.72
CA GLU A 87 14.72 -14.19 17.21
C GLU A 87 14.49 -15.21 16.08
N ARG A 88 13.74 -14.83 15.04
CA ARG A 88 13.36 -15.73 13.94
C ARG A 88 14.42 -15.90 12.86
N LEU A 89 15.16 -14.85 12.55
CA LEU A 89 16.06 -14.82 11.39
C LEU A 89 17.54 -14.71 11.76
N GLY A 90 17.85 -14.40 13.02
CA GLY A 90 19.19 -14.09 13.50
C GLY A 90 19.63 -12.64 13.25
N LEU A 91 20.65 -12.20 13.99
CA LEU A 91 21.12 -10.81 14.02
C LEU A 91 21.51 -10.28 12.63
N GLU A 92 22.26 -11.07 11.86
CA GLU A 92 22.78 -10.64 10.55
C GLU A 92 21.65 -10.36 9.54
N ARG A 93 20.63 -11.22 9.50
CA ARG A 93 19.49 -11.00 8.59
C ARG A 93 18.60 -9.86 9.05
N ALA A 94 18.41 -9.70 10.37
CA ALA A 94 17.72 -8.53 10.93
C ALA A 94 18.47 -7.23 10.61
N ARG A 95 19.81 -7.25 10.61
CA ARG A 95 20.64 -6.11 10.21
C ARG A 95 20.41 -5.72 8.74
N LEU A 96 20.35 -6.68 7.83
CA LEU A 96 20.05 -6.40 6.42
C LEU A 96 18.67 -5.74 6.23
N TYR A 97 17.67 -6.14 7.03
CA TYR A 97 16.36 -5.48 7.01
C TYR A 97 16.44 -4.03 7.51
N ALA A 98 17.16 -3.81 8.61
CA ALA A 98 17.36 -2.49 9.19
C ALA A 98 18.09 -1.55 8.22
N GLU A 99 19.20 -2.00 7.65
CA GLU A 99 19.99 -1.26 6.65
C GLU A 99 19.18 -0.93 5.39
N ALA A 100 18.40 -1.88 4.89
CA ALA A 100 17.56 -1.67 3.72
C ALA A 100 16.51 -0.57 3.94
N ASN A 101 15.81 -0.60 5.07
CA ASN A 101 14.80 0.40 5.39
C ASN A 101 15.39 1.77 5.71
N HIS A 102 16.53 1.82 6.40
CA HIS A 102 17.27 3.05 6.60
C HIS A 102 17.77 3.62 5.26
N GLY A 103 18.37 2.79 4.42
CA GLY A 103 18.81 3.17 3.07
C GLY A 103 17.67 3.69 2.20
N GLY A 104 16.50 3.05 2.26
CA GLY A 104 15.29 3.52 1.57
C GLY A 104 14.81 4.88 2.05
N ALA A 105 14.83 5.12 3.36
CA ALA A 105 14.46 6.41 3.95
C ALA A 105 15.45 7.53 3.54
N GLU A 106 16.75 7.26 3.60
CA GLU A 106 17.78 8.23 3.20
C GLU A 106 17.81 8.48 1.68
N PHE A 107 17.47 7.47 0.87
CA PHE A 107 17.29 7.65 -0.58
C PHE A 107 16.17 8.65 -0.89
N ILE A 108 15.01 8.54 -0.22
CA ILE A 108 13.91 9.53 -0.38
C ILE A 108 14.40 10.92 -0.01
N ALA A 109 15.06 11.07 1.16
CA ALA A 109 15.61 12.34 1.59
C ALA A 109 16.65 12.91 0.61
N GLY A 110 17.45 12.03 0.00
CA GLY A 110 18.39 12.38 -1.07
C GLY A 110 17.69 12.90 -2.33
N CYS A 111 16.65 12.21 -2.79
CA CYS A 111 15.84 12.66 -3.92
C CYS A 111 15.18 14.02 -3.67
N VAL A 112 14.62 14.22 -2.48
CA VAL A 112 14.01 15.50 -2.09
C VAL A 112 15.02 16.65 -2.23
N ARG A 113 16.23 16.46 -1.71
CA ARG A 113 17.29 17.49 -1.80
C ARG A 113 17.82 17.69 -3.23
N ASN A 114 18.13 16.60 -3.93
CA ASN A 114 18.84 16.64 -5.21
C ASN A 114 17.95 17.10 -6.38
N LEU A 115 16.64 16.86 -6.27
CA LEU A 115 15.64 17.26 -7.26
C LEU A 115 14.82 18.48 -6.81
N ASP A 116 15.17 19.08 -5.68
CA ASP A 116 14.46 20.23 -5.08
C ASP A 116 12.94 20.02 -5.01
N ILE A 117 12.55 18.89 -4.41
CA ILE A 117 11.14 18.49 -4.37
C ILE A 117 10.42 19.17 -3.21
N GLU A 118 9.47 20.03 -3.51
CA GLU A 118 8.55 20.60 -2.55
C GLU A 118 7.45 19.59 -2.20
N CYS A 119 7.68 18.76 -1.16
CA CYS A 119 6.76 17.70 -0.75
C CYS A 119 6.52 17.66 0.78
N GLU A 120 6.63 18.80 1.44
CA GLU A 120 6.41 18.88 2.91
C GLU A 120 7.30 17.87 3.67
N PHE A 121 8.51 17.63 3.19
CA PHE A 121 9.44 16.72 3.84
C PHE A 121 9.93 17.32 5.14
N GLU A 122 9.71 16.60 6.24
CA GLU A 122 10.13 17.01 7.58
C GLU A 122 10.82 15.85 8.31
N ARG A 123 11.99 16.14 8.93
CA ARG A 123 12.58 15.20 9.89
C ARG A 123 11.77 15.24 11.18
N LYS A 124 11.40 14.07 11.69
CA LYS A 124 10.61 13.88 12.90
C LYS A 124 11.12 12.69 13.69
N ASP A 125 10.94 12.72 14.98
CA ASP A 125 11.11 11.51 15.80
C ASP A 125 9.90 10.57 15.62
N ALA A 126 10.17 9.27 15.60
CA ALA A 126 9.15 8.23 15.55
C ALA A 126 9.00 7.56 16.91
N TYR A 127 7.77 7.36 17.33
CA TYR A 127 7.42 6.75 18.61
C TYR A 127 6.54 5.52 18.42
N ALA A 128 6.99 4.37 18.93
CA ALA A 128 6.13 3.22 19.15
C ALA A 128 5.67 3.27 20.63
N TYR A 129 4.41 3.67 20.87
CA TYR A 129 3.92 3.96 22.22
C TYR A 129 3.00 2.85 22.75
N ALA A 130 3.04 2.63 24.06
CA ALA A 130 2.17 1.72 24.77
C ALA A 130 1.07 2.49 25.53
N ASP A 131 -0.16 1.98 25.44
CA ASP A 131 -1.29 2.42 26.26
C ASP A 131 -1.40 1.59 27.55
N ARG A 132 -0.77 0.41 27.58
CA ARG A 132 -0.79 -0.53 28.70
C ARG A 132 0.59 -0.74 29.30
N SER A 133 0.67 -0.78 30.63
CA SER A 133 1.94 -0.97 31.35
C SER A 133 2.63 -2.32 31.05
N GLN A 134 1.86 -3.35 30.76
CA GLN A 134 2.38 -4.68 30.43
C GLN A 134 3.19 -4.71 29.12
N SER A 135 3.02 -3.76 28.25
CA SER A 135 3.73 -3.68 26.96
C SER A 135 5.12 -3.02 27.09
N ARG A 136 5.47 -2.49 28.28
CA ARG A 136 6.77 -1.86 28.54
C ARG A 136 7.93 -2.82 28.29
N ASN A 137 7.84 -4.05 28.75
CA ASN A 137 8.89 -5.06 28.54
C ASN A 137 9.15 -5.34 27.05
N ALA A 138 8.10 -5.33 26.21
CA ALA A 138 8.24 -5.49 24.77
C ALA A 138 8.93 -4.27 24.12
N ILE A 139 8.63 -3.06 24.60
CA ILE A 139 9.31 -1.83 24.18
C ILE A 139 10.81 -1.88 24.55
N GLU A 140 11.14 -2.32 25.76
CA GLU A 140 12.54 -2.41 26.22
C GLU A 140 13.33 -3.47 25.41
N ALA A 141 12.73 -4.63 25.17
CA ALA A 141 13.32 -5.67 24.31
C ALA A 141 13.57 -5.19 22.88
N GLU A 142 12.60 -4.46 22.31
CA GLU A 142 12.75 -3.86 20.98
C GLU A 142 13.83 -2.79 20.94
N ALA A 143 13.93 -1.93 21.97
CA ALA A 143 14.98 -0.93 22.08
C ALA A 143 16.38 -1.56 22.11
N GLU A 144 16.54 -2.66 22.88
CA GLU A 144 17.79 -3.41 22.92
C GLU A 144 18.12 -4.03 21.54
N ALA A 145 17.12 -4.63 20.88
CA ALA A 145 17.26 -5.19 19.55
C ALA A 145 17.68 -4.12 18.53
N ALA A 146 17.01 -2.97 18.53
CA ALA A 146 17.31 -1.86 17.63
C ALA A 146 18.73 -1.31 17.83
N ARG A 147 19.17 -1.16 19.08
CA ARG A 147 20.55 -0.72 19.39
C ARG A 147 21.61 -1.72 18.90
N LYS A 148 21.36 -3.05 19.01
CA LYS A 148 22.23 -4.10 18.45
C LYS A 148 22.36 -3.97 16.93
N LEU A 149 21.38 -3.39 16.27
CA LEU A 149 21.35 -3.13 14.83
C LEU A 149 21.90 -1.76 14.43
N GLY A 150 22.31 -0.94 15.42
CA GLY A 150 22.98 0.35 15.19
C GLY A 150 22.01 1.56 15.19
N PHE A 151 20.75 1.40 15.56
CA PHE A 151 19.83 2.52 15.68
C PHE A 151 19.99 3.29 17.01
N ALA A 152 19.83 4.61 16.94
CA ALA A 152 19.59 5.44 18.11
C ALA A 152 18.13 5.22 18.56
N ALA A 153 17.96 4.35 19.55
CA ALA A 153 16.67 3.90 20.04
C ALA A 153 16.59 4.09 21.56
N ASP A 154 15.72 5.00 22.01
CA ASP A 154 15.55 5.37 23.41
C ASP A 154 14.20 4.90 23.93
N VAL A 155 14.19 4.34 25.14
CA VAL A 155 12.95 4.13 25.89
C VAL A 155 12.64 5.41 26.66
N VAL A 156 11.46 5.95 26.45
CA VAL A 156 10.95 7.14 27.16
C VAL A 156 9.71 6.78 27.98
N ASP A 157 9.48 7.50 29.07
CA ASP A 157 8.37 7.19 30.00
C ASP A 157 7.00 7.49 29.41
N ALA A 158 6.92 8.43 28.46
CA ALA A 158 5.68 8.73 27.74
C ALA A 158 6.00 9.25 26.32
N ALA A 159 5.11 9.00 25.37
CA ALA A 159 5.12 9.67 24.08
C ALA A 159 4.59 11.12 24.23
N PRO A 160 5.07 12.09 23.43
CA PRO A 160 4.58 13.47 23.47
C PRO A 160 3.21 13.57 22.74
N LEU A 161 2.20 12.91 23.30
CA LEU A 161 0.81 12.90 22.86
C LEU A 161 -0.09 13.62 23.90
N PRO A 162 -1.24 14.19 23.51
CA PRO A 162 -2.13 14.88 24.45
C PRO A 162 -2.85 13.96 25.44
N PHE A 163 -2.72 12.66 25.29
CA PHE A 163 -3.24 11.65 26.21
C PHE A 163 -2.11 10.84 26.86
N ARG A 164 -2.43 10.15 27.96
CA ARG A 164 -1.45 9.41 28.74
C ARG A 164 -1.03 8.13 28.03
N THR A 165 0.29 7.91 27.90
CA THR A 165 0.89 6.65 27.48
C THR A 165 1.72 6.03 28.62
N GLN A 166 2.00 4.73 28.54
CA GLN A 166 2.71 3.96 29.57
C GLN A 166 4.18 3.71 29.21
N GLY A 167 4.70 4.45 28.27
CA GLY A 167 6.04 4.37 27.72
C GLY A 167 6.05 4.39 26.20
N ALA A 168 7.21 4.69 25.63
CA ALA A 168 7.39 4.62 24.19
C ALA A 168 8.84 4.29 23.81
N LEU A 169 9.02 3.68 22.67
CA LEU A 169 10.30 3.57 22.00
C LEU A 169 10.44 4.71 21.00
N ARG A 170 11.44 5.55 21.17
CA ARG A 170 11.77 6.68 20.30
C ARG A 170 12.92 6.32 19.35
N PHE A 171 12.70 6.54 18.07
CA PHE A 171 13.75 6.61 17.04
C PHE A 171 13.88 8.05 16.57
N THR A 172 15.08 8.61 16.65
CA THR A 172 15.34 9.97 16.18
C THR A 172 15.53 10.05 14.67
N SER A 173 15.37 11.24 14.11
CA SER A 173 15.70 11.55 12.71
C SER A 173 14.98 10.70 11.66
N GLN A 174 13.80 10.19 11.97
CA GLN A 174 12.89 9.65 10.99
C GLN A 174 12.29 10.79 10.16
N ALA A 175 11.31 10.55 9.29
CA ALA A 175 10.73 11.63 8.51
C ALA A 175 9.26 11.37 8.13
N GLN A 176 8.63 12.42 7.65
CA GLN A 176 7.32 12.40 7.01
C GLN A 176 7.31 13.32 5.78
N PHE A 177 6.36 13.12 4.89
CA PHE A 177 6.25 13.92 3.67
C PHE A 177 4.83 13.88 3.10
N ASN A 178 4.58 14.59 2.00
CA ASN A 178 3.43 14.43 1.13
C ASN A 178 3.80 13.45 0.01
N PRO A 179 3.27 12.22 0.01
CA PRO A 179 3.72 11.18 -0.92
C PRO A 179 3.32 11.48 -2.36
N MET A 180 2.21 12.20 -2.58
CA MET A 180 1.76 12.53 -3.92
C MET A 180 2.60 13.61 -4.58
N GLN A 181 2.96 14.67 -3.83
CA GLN A 181 3.88 15.70 -4.33
C GLN A 181 5.24 15.09 -4.69
N TYR A 182 5.76 14.20 -3.85
CA TYR A 182 7.01 13.46 -4.12
C TYR A 182 6.90 12.60 -5.38
N LEU A 183 5.85 11.78 -5.53
CA LEU A 183 5.69 10.88 -6.67
C LEU A 183 5.48 11.64 -7.99
N VAL A 184 4.73 12.74 -7.97
CA VAL A 184 4.51 13.58 -9.14
C VAL A 184 5.83 14.24 -9.60
N ALA A 185 6.63 14.73 -8.66
CA ALA A 185 7.95 15.28 -8.97
C ALA A 185 8.91 14.21 -9.51
N LEU A 186 8.90 13.01 -8.92
CA LEU A 186 9.71 11.89 -9.40
C LEU A 186 9.30 11.46 -10.82
N ALA A 187 7.99 11.40 -11.10
CA ALA A 187 7.46 11.09 -12.43
C ALA A 187 7.86 12.15 -13.46
N ARG A 188 7.84 13.43 -13.08
CA ARG A 188 8.34 14.53 -13.92
C ARG A 188 9.82 14.34 -14.23
N ALA A 189 10.65 14.09 -13.23
CA ALA A 189 12.10 13.87 -13.43
C ALA A 189 12.38 12.67 -14.37
N ILE A 190 11.59 11.58 -14.26
CA ILE A 190 11.68 10.45 -15.18
C ILE A 190 11.36 10.88 -16.63
N SER A 191 10.29 11.64 -16.83
CA SER A 191 9.85 12.09 -18.15
C SER A 191 10.86 13.06 -18.77
N GLU A 192 11.36 14.02 -18.01
CA GLU A 192 12.39 14.98 -18.42
C GLU A 192 13.72 14.29 -18.75
N GLY A 193 14.05 13.20 -18.03
CA GLY A 193 15.22 12.37 -18.31
C GLY A 193 15.07 11.37 -19.46
N GLY A 194 13.94 11.43 -20.21
CA GLY A 194 13.70 10.61 -21.40
C GLY A 194 12.98 9.29 -21.13
N GLY A 195 12.59 8.99 -19.89
CA GLY A 195 11.71 7.87 -19.56
C GLY A 195 10.28 8.12 -20.01
N LYS A 196 9.58 7.09 -20.45
CA LYS A 196 8.20 7.18 -20.92
C LYS A 196 7.24 6.72 -19.84
N ILE A 197 6.22 7.52 -19.53
CA ILE A 197 5.16 7.21 -18.59
C ILE A 197 3.82 7.24 -19.33
N PHE A 198 2.98 6.23 -19.09
CA PHE A 198 1.64 6.14 -19.63
C PHE A 198 0.64 5.89 -18.50
N GLU A 199 -0.37 6.75 -18.39
CA GLU A 199 -1.49 6.63 -17.44
C GLU A 199 -2.74 6.09 -18.12
N ASN A 200 -3.75 5.72 -17.33
CA ASN A 200 -5.00 5.10 -17.80
C ASN A 200 -4.72 3.91 -18.73
N THR A 201 -3.65 3.18 -18.42
CA THR A 201 -3.09 2.12 -19.23
C THR A 201 -2.94 0.85 -18.38
N ARG A 202 -4.02 0.08 -18.29
CA ARG A 202 -4.02 -1.20 -17.57
C ARG A 202 -3.31 -2.25 -18.41
N VAL A 203 -2.34 -2.92 -17.79
CA VAL A 203 -1.68 -4.10 -18.39
C VAL A 203 -2.61 -5.30 -18.29
N ASP A 204 -2.81 -5.99 -19.40
CA ASP A 204 -3.69 -7.16 -19.51
C ASP A 204 -2.91 -8.46 -19.37
N ASP A 205 -1.66 -8.51 -19.87
CA ASP A 205 -0.81 -9.69 -19.85
C ASP A 205 0.67 -9.33 -19.87
N VAL A 206 1.49 -10.18 -19.25
CA VAL A 206 2.95 -10.14 -19.28
C VAL A 206 3.46 -11.53 -19.66
N SER A 207 3.98 -11.69 -20.86
CA SER A 207 4.42 -12.98 -21.39
C SER A 207 5.76 -12.87 -22.12
N ARG A 208 6.40 -14.02 -22.31
CA ARG A 208 7.62 -14.12 -23.12
C ARG A 208 7.28 -14.08 -24.61
N GLN A 209 8.06 -13.35 -25.37
CA GLN A 209 7.98 -13.39 -26.83
C GLN A 209 8.31 -14.81 -27.32
N ARG A 210 7.50 -15.35 -28.25
CA ARG A 210 7.72 -16.69 -28.83
C ARG A 210 9.13 -16.83 -29.40
N GLY A 211 9.88 -17.82 -28.91
CA GLY A 211 11.26 -18.08 -29.37
C GLY A 211 12.29 -17.03 -28.95
N GLY A 212 11.90 -16.00 -28.19
CA GLY A 212 12.78 -14.89 -27.78
C GLY A 212 13.09 -14.84 -26.30
N ARG A 213 14.11 -14.03 -25.93
CA ARG A 213 14.45 -13.74 -24.53
C ARG A 213 13.70 -12.51 -23.97
N ARG A 214 12.98 -11.75 -24.81
CA ARG A 214 12.31 -10.52 -24.42
C ARG A 214 10.93 -10.77 -23.85
N TRP A 215 10.48 -9.84 -23.03
CA TRP A 215 9.15 -9.80 -22.48
C TRP A 215 8.24 -8.95 -23.38
N GLN A 216 6.97 -9.33 -23.46
CA GLN A 216 5.89 -8.52 -24.02
C GLN A 216 4.93 -8.16 -22.89
N VAL A 217 4.79 -6.87 -22.64
CA VAL A 217 3.84 -6.29 -21.69
C VAL A 217 2.68 -5.74 -22.51
N LYS A 218 1.53 -6.41 -22.44
CA LYS A 218 0.34 -6.10 -23.23
C LYS A 218 -0.57 -5.12 -22.52
N ALA A 219 -0.93 -4.04 -23.19
CA ALA A 219 -2.00 -3.14 -22.78
C ALA A 219 -2.93 -2.87 -23.96
N ALA A 220 -4.19 -3.27 -23.85
CA ALA A 220 -5.19 -3.24 -24.93
C ALA A 220 -4.71 -3.95 -26.22
N ARG A 221 -4.43 -3.19 -27.28
CA ARG A 221 -3.96 -3.71 -28.58
C ARG A 221 -2.47 -3.55 -28.83
N SER A 222 -1.76 -2.91 -27.89
CA SER A 222 -0.35 -2.53 -28.02
C SER A 222 0.54 -3.29 -27.05
N TYR A 223 1.85 -3.32 -27.31
CA TYR A 223 2.84 -4.06 -26.49
C TYR A 223 4.07 -3.19 -26.23
N VAL A 224 4.55 -3.20 -25.00
CA VAL A 224 5.94 -2.85 -24.71
C VAL A 224 6.78 -4.10 -24.83
N THR A 225 7.78 -4.09 -25.70
CA THR A 225 8.76 -5.19 -25.80
C THR A 225 10.02 -4.78 -25.05
N ALA A 226 10.38 -5.51 -23.99
CA ALA A 226 11.50 -5.18 -23.12
C ALA A 226 12.39 -6.39 -22.82
N GLU A 227 13.66 -6.14 -22.50
CA GLU A 227 14.56 -7.20 -22.03
C GLU A 227 14.22 -7.64 -20.61
N ARG A 228 13.74 -6.68 -19.81
CA ARG A 228 13.37 -6.87 -18.40
C ARG A 228 12.02 -6.26 -18.11
N VAL A 229 11.30 -6.86 -17.15
CA VAL A 229 10.01 -6.33 -16.69
C VAL A 229 9.99 -6.27 -15.16
N VAL A 230 9.50 -5.17 -14.63
CA VAL A 230 9.30 -4.96 -13.19
C VAL A 230 7.81 -4.91 -12.89
N ILE A 231 7.32 -5.83 -12.07
CA ILE A 231 5.93 -5.88 -11.62
C ILE A 231 5.84 -5.16 -10.27
N ALA A 232 5.36 -3.93 -10.29
CA ALA A 232 5.24 -3.03 -9.14
C ALA A 232 3.76 -2.72 -8.80
N THR A 233 2.90 -3.72 -8.94
CA THR A 233 1.44 -3.60 -8.84
C THR A 233 0.89 -3.86 -7.43
N ASN A 234 1.69 -3.72 -6.37
CA ASN A 234 1.42 -4.08 -4.98
C ASN A 234 1.23 -5.60 -4.80
N ILE A 235 0.26 -6.21 -5.47
CA ILE A 235 0.15 -7.66 -5.64
C ILE A 235 0.59 -8.06 -7.05
N PRO A 236 1.65 -8.86 -7.21
CA PRO A 236 2.09 -9.34 -8.53
C PRO A 236 1.11 -10.34 -9.12
N MET A 237 0.63 -10.06 -10.33
CA MET A 237 -0.40 -10.85 -11.03
C MET A 237 0.19 -11.79 -12.07
N TRP A 238 1.43 -11.60 -12.47
CA TRP A 238 2.11 -12.38 -13.50
C TRP A 238 3.42 -12.97 -13.00
N GLY A 239 3.81 -14.10 -13.56
CA GLY A 239 5.06 -14.77 -13.25
C GLY A 239 4.85 -16.17 -12.66
N PRO A 240 5.95 -16.90 -12.41
CA PRO A 240 5.90 -18.30 -11.96
C PRO A 240 5.59 -18.46 -10.46
N ILE A 241 5.52 -17.37 -9.70
CA ILE A 241 5.24 -17.38 -8.25
C ILE A 241 3.86 -16.77 -8.04
N HIS A 242 2.96 -17.54 -7.44
CA HIS A 242 1.63 -17.11 -7.03
C HIS A 242 1.71 -16.37 -5.70
N PHE A 243 1.82 -15.04 -5.74
CA PHE A 243 1.85 -14.20 -4.54
C PHE A 243 0.48 -14.05 -3.88
N ASP A 244 -0.58 -14.21 -4.65
CA ASP A 244 -1.95 -14.27 -4.17
C ASP A 244 -2.16 -15.32 -3.07
N VAL A 245 -1.45 -16.48 -3.16
CA VAL A 245 -1.48 -17.51 -2.12
C VAL A 245 -0.38 -17.39 -1.06
N ARG A 246 0.49 -16.40 -1.16
CA ARG A 246 1.60 -16.16 -0.21
C ARG A 246 1.41 -14.93 0.66
N LEU A 247 0.54 -14.03 0.25
CA LEU A 247 0.29 -12.76 0.90
C LEU A 247 -1.13 -12.72 1.46
N ARG A 248 -1.34 -11.92 2.48
CA ARG A 248 -2.65 -11.67 3.05
C ARG A 248 -3.04 -10.21 2.82
N PRO A 249 -4.18 -9.92 2.17
CA PRO A 249 -4.66 -8.57 2.00
C PRO A 249 -5.13 -8.01 3.34
N ARG A 250 -4.73 -6.80 3.65
CA ARG A 250 -5.06 -6.10 4.89
C ARG A 250 -5.42 -4.65 4.60
N CYS A 251 -6.53 -4.22 5.17
CA CYS A 251 -6.98 -2.85 5.10
C CYS A 251 -6.83 -2.11 6.44
N HIS A 252 -6.79 -0.78 6.34
CA HIS A 252 -6.91 0.14 7.47
C HIS A 252 -7.86 1.27 7.10
N THR A 253 -8.66 1.72 8.06
CA THR A 253 -9.35 2.99 7.94
C THR A 253 -8.41 4.13 8.29
N ALA A 254 -8.45 5.20 7.53
CA ALA A 254 -7.70 6.42 7.79
C ALA A 254 -8.62 7.64 7.76
N MET A 255 -8.42 8.56 8.66
CA MET A 255 -9.16 9.83 8.72
C MET A 255 -8.19 11.00 8.92
N ALA A 256 -8.52 12.14 8.33
CA ALA A 256 -7.82 13.39 8.56
C ALA A 256 -8.80 14.41 9.14
N PHE A 257 -8.39 15.03 10.25
CA PHE A 257 -9.20 15.95 11.02
C PHE A 257 -8.62 17.37 10.98
N ARG A 258 -9.48 18.38 10.87
CA ARG A 258 -9.10 19.75 11.20
C ARG A 258 -8.83 19.83 12.69
N THR A 259 -7.67 20.33 13.05
CA THR A 259 -7.26 20.45 14.44
C THR A 259 -7.05 21.91 14.86
N ASP A 260 -7.12 22.18 16.14
CA ASP A 260 -6.65 23.43 16.73
C ASP A 260 -5.17 23.30 17.15
N SER A 261 -4.59 24.40 17.62
CA SER A 261 -3.19 24.45 18.04
C SER A 261 -2.83 23.51 19.22
N ARG A 262 -3.85 23.06 19.98
CA ARG A 262 -3.64 22.19 21.17
C ARG A 262 -3.46 20.72 20.80
N SER A 263 -3.90 20.33 19.61
CA SER A 263 -3.79 18.95 19.11
C SER A 263 -2.74 18.80 18.01
N VAL A 264 -1.86 19.79 17.84
CA VAL A 264 -0.69 19.65 16.97
C VAL A 264 0.34 18.81 17.70
N VAL A 265 0.69 17.66 17.10
CA VAL A 265 1.71 16.75 17.62
C VAL A 265 3.01 16.89 16.83
N ASP A 266 4.14 16.83 17.53
CA ASP A 266 5.46 16.87 16.91
C ASP A 266 6.12 15.50 16.95
N GLY A 267 5.93 14.74 15.88
CA GLY A 267 6.39 13.36 15.74
C GLY A 267 5.48 12.51 14.89
N ILE A 268 5.90 11.28 14.67
CA ILE A 268 5.10 10.22 14.05
C ILE A 268 4.93 9.08 15.06
N PHE A 269 3.69 8.65 15.26
CA PHE A 269 3.36 7.75 16.36
C PHE A 269 2.65 6.49 15.84
N ILE A 270 2.89 5.36 16.52
CA ILE A 270 2.16 4.12 16.33
C ILE A 270 1.95 3.42 17.67
N GLY A 271 0.71 3.06 17.98
CA GLY A 271 0.38 2.25 19.16
C GLY A 271 0.89 0.82 19.01
N VAL A 272 1.40 0.24 20.09
CA VAL A 272 1.83 -1.17 20.11
C VAL A 272 0.79 -2.09 20.72
N ASP A 273 -0.23 -1.55 21.37
CA ASP A 273 -1.36 -2.27 21.95
C ASP A 273 -2.54 -2.28 20.97
N GLU A 274 -3.36 -3.32 21.02
CA GLU A 274 -4.61 -3.36 20.26
C GLU A 274 -5.80 -2.78 21.07
N PRO A 275 -6.66 -1.97 20.45
CA PRO A 275 -6.60 -1.50 19.05
C PRO A 275 -5.48 -0.49 18.79
N SER A 276 -4.70 -0.72 17.75
CA SER A 276 -3.55 0.14 17.41
C SER A 276 -3.98 1.36 16.60
N HIS A 277 -3.45 2.53 16.97
CA HIS A 277 -3.65 3.78 16.23
C HIS A 277 -2.31 4.37 15.81
N SER A 278 -2.27 4.85 14.58
CA SER A 278 -1.07 5.52 14.05
C SER A 278 -1.41 6.99 13.76
N ILE A 279 -0.57 7.91 14.25
CA ILE A 279 -0.87 9.33 14.32
C ILE A 279 0.27 10.13 13.71
N ARG A 280 -0.04 11.16 12.93
CA ARG A 280 0.90 12.20 12.48
C ARG A 280 0.16 13.46 12.03
N MET A 281 0.91 14.53 11.91
CA MET A 281 0.42 15.74 11.24
C MET A 281 0.63 15.67 9.72
N GLY A 282 -0.26 16.30 8.98
CA GLY A 282 -0.16 16.62 7.57
C GLY A 282 -0.80 17.96 7.31
N ARG A 283 -1.04 18.31 6.06
CA ARG A 283 -1.76 19.53 5.68
C ARG A 283 -2.44 19.38 4.32
N ASP A 284 -3.39 20.27 4.07
CA ASP A 284 -3.92 20.55 2.74
C ASP A 284 -4.01 22.07 2.54
N ALA A 285 -4.68 22.52 1.48
CA ALA A 285 -4.82 23.93 1.16
C ALA A 285 -5.54 24.74 2.27
N GLU A 286 -6.36 24.09 3.10
CA GLU A 286 -7.15 24.73 4.16
C GLU A 286 -6.38 24.75 5.51
N GLY A 287 -5.21 24.11 5.62
CA GLY A 287 -4.35 24.15 6.80
C GLY A 287 -3.92 22.78 7.36
N PRO A 288 -3.51 22.72 8.63
CA PRO A 288 -3.01 21.51 9.25
C PRO A 288 -4.11 20.46 9.43
N LEU A 289 -3.69 19.20 9.28
CA LEU A 289 -4.52 18.01 9.46
C LEU A 289 -3.87 17.07 10.47
N LEU A 290 -4.65 16.59 11.44
CA LEU A 290 -4.30 15.42 12.24
C LEU A 290 -4.73 14.18 11.44
N ILE A 291 -3.78 13.36 11.03
CA ILE A 291 -4.01 12.13 10.27
C ILE A 291 -3.88 10.94 11.21
N VAL A 292 -4.97 10.16 11.31
CA VAL A 292 -5.02 8.98 12.17
C VAL A 292 -5.42 7.77 11.35
N LEU A 293 -4.66 6.69 11.54
CA LEU A 293 -4.95 5.37 11.00
C LEU A 293 -5.50 4.50 12.12
N GLY A 294 -6.61 3.84 11.87
CA GLY A 294 -7.25 2.91 12.80
C GLY A 294 -6.72 1.50 12.68
N GLU A 295 -7.32 0.61 13.47
CA GLU A 295 -7.01 -0.82 13.51
C GLU A 295 -7.10 -1.47 12.13
N SER A 296 -6.25 -2.48 11.91
CA SER A 296 -6.25 -3.25 10.66
C SER A 296 -7.37 -4.30 10.63
N PHE A 297 -7.82 -4.61 9.42
CA PHE A 297 -8.77 -5.70 9.17
C PHE A 297 -8.45 -6.40 7.84
N ILE A 298 -8.91 -7.65 7.69
CA ILE A 298 -8.71 -8.40 6.45
C ILE A 298 -9.69 -7.87 5.41
N THR A 299 -9.20 -7.56 4.21
CA THR A 299 -10.02 -7.06 3.09
C THR A 299 -11.20 -7.99 2.84
N GLY A 300 -12.40 -7.44 2.69
CA GLY A 300 -13.62 -8.19 2.38
C GLY A 300 -14.16 -9.10 3.50
N HIS A 301 -13.54 -9.16 4.68
CA HIS A 301 -14.04 -9.92 5.82
C HIS A 301 -14.94 -9.11 6.75
N ASP A 302 -14.84 -7.80 6.71
CA ASP A 302 -15.67 -6.91 7.50
C ASP A 302 -16.84 -6.39 6.66
N GLY A 303 -18.05 -6.72 7.05
CA GLY A 303 -19.27 -6.25 6.38
C GLY A 303 -19.68 -4.84 6.78
N ASP A 304 -19.07 -4.24 7.81
CA ASP A 304 -19.39 -2.89 8.30
C ASP A 304 -18.13 -2.02 8.48
N VAL A 305 -17.46 -1.72 7.38
CA VAL A 305 -16.31 -0.81 7.36
C VAL A 305 -16.69 0.59 7.82
N ALA A 306 -17.95 1.01 7.59
CA ALA A 306 -18.47 2.28 8.07
C ALA A 306 -18.46 2.37 9.61
N ARG A 307 -18.69 1.27 10.32
CA ARG A 307 -18.54 1.21 11.78
C ARG A 307 -17.13 1.52 12.22
N ARG A 308 -16.11 0.97 11.54
CA ARG A 308 -14.70 1.23 11.88
C ARG A 308 -14.33 2.72 11.76
N PHE A 309 -14.93 3.44 10.81
CA PHE A 309 -14.77 4.89 10.72
C PHE A 309 -15.41 5.61 11.92
N ARG A 310 -16.59 5.19 12.35
CA ARG A 310 -17.25 5.77 13.53
C ARG A 310 -16.47 5.51 14.82
N ASP A 311 -15.96 4.29 14.98
CA ASP A 311 -15.13 3.91 16.13
C ASP A 311 -13.82 4.73 16.16
N LEU A 312 -13.17 4.90 15.00
CA LEU A 312 -11.97 5.73 14.87
C LEU A 312 -12.26 7.22 15.15
N GLU A 313 -13.36 7.76 14.64
CA GLU A 313 -13.78 9.15 14.93
C GLU A 313 -14.02 9.34 16.43
N THR A 314 -14.71 8.42 17.07
CA THR A 314 -14.98 8.47 18.51
C THR A 314 -13.65 8.48 19.29
N TRP A 315 -12.74 7.55 18.98
CA TRP A 315 -11.44 7.50 19.63
C TRP A 315 -10.64 8.81 19.45
N VAL A 316 -10.65 9.38 18.25
CA VAL A 316 -9.94 10.64 18.00
C VAL A 316 -10.55 11.79 18.81
N ARG A 317 -11.88 11.91 18.87
CA ARG A 317 -12.57 12.97 19.65
C ARG A 317 -12.35 12.85 21.15
N ASP A 318 -12.19 11.62 21.65
CA ASP A 318 -11.91 11.37 23.07
C ASP A 318 -10.47 11.76 23.46
N ASN A 319 -9.53 11.72 22.51
CA ASN A 319 -8.10 11.90 22.77
C ASN A 319 -7.51 13.22 22.23
N PHE A 320 -8.19 13.88 21.28
CA PHE A 320 -7.72 15.09 20.62
C PHE A 320 -8.79 16.17 20.52
N SER A 321 -8.39 17.42 20.63
CA SER A 321 -9.26 18.56 20.32
C SER A 321 -9.30 18.77 18.82
N VAL A 322 -10.31 18.18 18.16
CA VAL A 322 -10.52 18.28 16.72
C VAL A 322 -11.85 18.95 16.40
N ARG A 323 -11.90 19.65 15.25
CA ARG A 323 -13.11 20.37 14.81
C ARG A 323 -14.02 19.48 13.98
N GLU A 324 -13.54 19.04 12.84
CA GLU A 324 -14.29 18.26 11.87
C GLU A 324 -13.44 17.20 11.21
N VAL A 325 -14.08 16.19 10.65
CA VAL A 325 -13.46 15.23 9.76
C VAL A 325 -13.36 15.87 8.38
N ALA A 326 -12.14 16.15 7.91
CA ALA A 326 -11.91 16.69 6.57
C ALA A 326 -11.95 15.59 5.50
N TRP A 327 -11.28 14.48 5.75
CA TRP A 327 -11.10 13.38 4.80
C TRP A 327 -11.21 12.02 5.48
N ARG A 328 -11.68 11.00 4.71
CA ARG A 328 -11.67 9.59 5.12
C ARG A 328 -11.36 8.68 3.94
N TRP A 329 -10.59 7.61 4.17
CA TRP A 329 -10.28 6.62 3.14
C TRP A 329 -9.89 5.28 3.75
N VAL A 330 -9.98 4.23 2.94
CA VAL A 330 -9.38 2.92 3.25
C VAL A 330 -8.08 2.78 2.48
N ASN A 331 -7.06 2.24 3.13
CA ASN A 331 -5.81 1.84 2.47
C ASN A 331 -5.62 0.33 2.58
N GLU A 332 -5.27 -0.33 1.48
CA GLU A 332 -4.99 -1.74 1.42
C GLU A 332 -3.49 -1.99 1.23
N ASP A 333 -2.94 -2.96 1.96
CA ASP A 333 -1.58 -3.46 1.77
C ASP A 333 -1.56 -4.99 1.93
N TYR A 334 -0.41 -5.60 1.73
CA TYR A 334 -0.23 -7.05 1.80
C TYR A 334 0.80 -7.42 2.85
N ASP A 335 0.41 -8.34 3.75
CA ASP A 335 1.30 -8.92 4.73
C ASP A 335 2.03 -10.12 4.15
N SER A 336 3.35 -10.14 4.30
CA SER A 336 4.16 -11.33 4.10
C SER A 336 4.22 -12.17 5.37
N PRO A 337 4.29 -13.50 5.27
CA PRO A 337 4.19 -14.39 6.44
C PRO A 337 5.36 -14.30 7.41
N ASP A 338 6.51 -13.82 6.95
CA ASP A 338 7.73 -13.63 7.75
C ASP A 338 8.02 -12.16 8.06
N ARG A 339 7.08 -11.26 7.77
CA ARG A 339 7.19 -9.81 7.95
C ARG A 339 8.32 -9.16 7.14
N VAL A 340 8.92 -9.89 6.20
CA VAL A 340 9.95 -9.39 5.29
C VAL A 340 9.36 -9.30 3.88
N PRO A 341 9.47 -8.17 3.16
CA PRO A 341 8.99 -8.05 1.78
C PRO A 341 9.63 -9.05 0.82
N TYR A 342 8.96 -9.30 -0.28
CA TYR A 342 9.53 -9.99 -1.43
C TYR A 342 10.00 -8.96 -2.45
N ALA A 343 11.29 -8.96 -2.79
CA ALA A 343 11.85 -8.07 -3.81
C ALA A 343 12.98 -8.72 -4.61
N GLY A 344 13.03 -8.42 -5.91
CA GLY A 344 14.05 -8.87 -6.83
C GLY A 344 13.55 -9.83 -7.91
N GLU A 345 14.48 -10.56 -8.54
CA GLU A 345 14.21 -11.44 -9.68
C GLU A 345 13.39 -12.67 -9.28
N LEU A 346 12.32 -12.96 -10.05
CA LEU A 346 11.32 -13.99 -9.71
C LEU A 346 11.81 -15.44 -9.83
N SER A 347 12.63 -15.75 -10.80
CA SER A 347 13.13 -17.11 -11.01
C SER A 347 14.56 -17.04 -11.48
N GLY A 348 15.51 -17.67 -10.79
CA GLY A 348 16.93 -17.87 -11.17
C GLY A 348 17.59 -16.73 -11.97
N LYS A 349 18.90 -16.69 -12.03
CA LYS A 349 19.59 -15.67 -12.83
C LYS A 349 19.14 -15.70 -14.29
N GLY A 350 18.66 -14.55 -14.82
CA GLY A 350 18.37 -14.36 -16.23
C GLY A 350 16.89 -14.53 -16.62
N SER A 351 15.95 -14.63 -15.66
CA SER A 351 14.53 -14.57 -15.99
C SER A 351 14.13 -13.20 -16.53
N GLY A 352 14.77 -12.14 -16.05
CA GLY A 352 14.46 -10.77 -16.44
C GLY A 352 13.11 -10.25 -15.97
N MET A 353 12.42 -10.97 -15.05
CA MET A 353 11.19 -10.53 -14.40
C MET A 353 11.45 -10.27 -12.92
N TYR A 354 11.08 -9.08 -12.45
CA TYR A 354 11.32 -8.60 -11.09
C TYR A 354 10.03 -8.19 -10.42
N VAL A 355 9.97 -8.30 -9.09
CA VAL A 355 8.83 -7.91 -8.28
C VAL A 355 9.24 -7.17 -7.02
N GLY A 356 8.31 -6.35 -6.47
CA GLY A 356 8.37 -5.80 -5.12
C GLY A 356 6.98 -5.85 -4.51
N THR A 357 6.82 -6.57 -3.36
CA THR A 357 5.50 -6.80 -2.73
C THR A 357 5.61 -7.23 -1.26
N GLY A 358 4.47 -7.23 -0.54
CA GLY A 358 4.37 -7.73 0.83
C GLY A 358 5.01 -6.82 1.86
N PHE A 359 4.68 -5.53 1.82
CA PHE A 359 5.38 -4.50 2.61
C PHE A 359 4.89 -4.34 4.05
N ASN A 360 3.86 -5.08 4.47
CA ASN A 360 3.38 -5.16 5.85
C ASN A 360 2.98 -3.80 6.45
N GLY A 361 2.40 -2.90 5.65
CA GLY A 361 2.02 -1.54 6.08
C GLY A 361 3.16 -0.50 6.06
N TRP A 362 4.39 -0.91 5.72
CA TRP A 362 5.58 -0.06 5.71
C TRP A 362 6.13 0.19 4.30
N GLY A 363 5.22 0.34 3.34
CA GLY A 363 5.53 0.39 1.91
C GLY A 363 6.39 1.58 1.46
N ILE A 364 6.48 2.66 2.24
CA ILE A 364 7.31 3.81 1.87
C ILE A 364 8.81 3.44 1.94
N SER A 365 9.30 3.01 3.09
CA SER A 365 10.71 2.63 3.26
C SER A 365 11.03 1.28 2.60
N ASN A 366 10.22 0.24 2.87
CA ASN A 366 10.40 -1.08 2.27
C ASN A 366 10.25 -1.07 0.74
N GLY A 367 9.28 -0.32 0.20
CA GLY A 367 9.07 -0.23 -1.25
C GLY A 367 10.21 0.50 -1.96
N THR A 368 10.75 1.55 -1.32
CA THR A 368 11.96 2.24 -1.83
C THR A 368 13.17 1.33 -1.79
N ALA A 369 13.41 0.62 -0.68
CA ALA A 369 14.49 -0.37 -0.57
C ALA A 369 14.36 -1.50 -1.60
N ALA A 370 13.14 -1.98 -1.84
CA ALA A 370 12.84 -2.96 -2.88
C ALA A 370 13.17 -2.43 -4.28
N ALA A 371 12.84 -1.18 -4.57
CA ALA A 371 13.16 -0.54 -5.84
C ALA A 371 14.67 -0.40 -6.06
N MET A 372 15.41 0.01 -5.02
CA MET A 372 16.88 0.07 -5.05
C MET A 372 17.48 -1.30 -5.33
N LEU A 373 17.05 -2.34 -4.60
CA LEU A 373 17.49 -3.72 -4.82
C LEU A 373 17.19 -4.21 -6.24
N ILE A 374 16.02 -3.93 -6.79
CA ILE A 374 15.62 -4.32 -8.15
C ILE A 374 16.50 -3.60 -9.17
N ALA A 375 16.71 -2.29 -9.01
CA ALA A 375 17.55 -1.51 -9.91
C ALA A 375 19.00 -2.00 -9.92
N ASP A 376 19.59 -2.28 -8.75
CA ASP A 376 20.93 -2.85 -8.63
C ASP A 376 21.04 -4.21 -9.34
N GLN A 377 20.06 -5.10 -9.15
CA GLN A 377 20.06 -6.41 -9.81
C GLN A 377 19.95 -6.29 -11.33
N ILE A 378 19.15 -5.36 -11.85
CA ILE A 378 19.01 -5.11 -13.29
C ILE A 378 20.33 -4.61 -13.88
N GLN A 379 21.05 -3.75 -13.15
CA GLN A 379 22.35 -3.21 -13.53
C GLN A 379 23.52 -4.21 -13.32
N GLY A 380 23.25 -5.36 -12.70
CA GLY A 380 24.27 -6.36 -12.37
C GLY A 380 25.13 -6.00 -11.17
N LEU A 381 24.72 -5.02 -10.36
CA LEU A 381 25.39 -4.61 -9.15
C LEU A 381 25.12 -5.59 -8.00
N ASN A 382 26.08 -5.69 -7.08
CA ASN A 382 25.90 -6.50 -5.89
C ASN A 382 25.15 -5.72 -4.82
N ASN A 383 24.02 -6.26 -4.37
CA ASN A 383 23.24 -5.69 -3.28
C ASN A 383 23.11 -6.71 -2.14
N PRO A 384 23.58 -6.40 -0.91
CA PRO A 384 23.61 -7.35 0.20
C PRO A 384 22.23 -7.82 0.63
N TRP A 385 21.17 -7.04 0.39
CA TRP A 385 19.79 -7.34 0.80
C TRP A 385 19.15 -8.45 -0.04
N ARG A 386 19.75 -8.79 -1.19
CA ARG A 386 19.22 -9.77 -2.16
C ARG A 386 18.86 -11.11 -1.51
N ALA A 387 19.68 -11.61 -0.60
CA ALA A 387 19.45 -12.91 0.03
C ALA A 387 18.24 -12.90 0.96
N LEU A 388 18.03 -11.76 1.66
CA LEU A 388 16.91 -11.58 2.59
C LEU A 388 15.58 -11.43 1.86
N TYR A 389 15.53 -10.55 0.84
CA TYR A 389 14.29 -10.17 0.14
C TYR A 389 13.88 -11.14 -0.98
N LYS A 390 14.69 -12.18 -1.24
CA LYS A 390 14.52 -13.11 -2.38
C LYS A 390 13.07 -13.57 -2.57
N PRO A 391 12.43 -13.36 -3.76
CA PRO A 391 11.05 -13.75 -4.01
C PRO A 391 10.79 -15.27 -3.93
N THR A 392 11.80 -16.07 -4.19
CA THR A 392 11.74 -17.54 -4.15
C THR A 392 11.97 -18.14 -2.76
N ARG A 393 12.16 -17.33 -1.71
CA ARG A 393 12.31 -17.86 -0.34
C ARG A 393 11.05 -18.59 0.10
N ARG A 394 11.22 -19.61 0.95
CA ARG A 394 10.08 -20.37 1.49
C ARG A 394 9.35 -19.50 2.52
N ALA A 395 8.04 -19.47 2.41
CA ALA A 395 7.18 -18.87 3.43
C ALA A 395 6.91 -19.87 4.56
N PRO A 396 6.69 -19.41 5.82
CA PRO A 396 6.15 -20.22 6.88
C PRO A 396 4.82 -20.88 6.47
N LYS A 397 4.56 -22.11 6.96
CA LYS A 397 3.38 -22.89 6.53
C LYS A 397 2.08 -22.42 7.17
N ASP A 398 2.14 -21.81 8.36
CA ASP A 398 1.00 -21.53 9.21
C ASP A 398 0.42 -20.11 9.03
N PHE A 399 0.62 -19.51 7.87
CA PHE A 399 0.09 -18.19 7.57
C PHE A 399 -1.42 -18.28 7.25
N ASN A 400 -2.25 -17.72 8.14
CA ASN A 400 -3.69 -17.66 7.96
C ASN A 400 -4.05 -16.67 6.83
N ARG A 401 -4.60 -17.17 5.73
CA ARG A 401 -4.84 -16.42 4.50
C ARG A 401 -6.19 -15.70 4.45
N GLY A 402 -7.00 -15.79 5.48
CA GLY A 402 -8.40 -15.43 5.35
C GLY A 402 -9.18 -16.48 4.56
N GLY A 403 -10.45 -16.55 4.76
CA GLY A 403 -11.36 -17.49 4.09
C GLY A 403 -12.48 -16.76 3.37
N ASP A 404 -13.32 -17.50 2.68
CA ASP A 404 -14.54 -16.98 2.06
C ASP A 404 -15.45 -16.42 3.17
N SER A 405 -15.65 -15.10 3.17
CA SER A 405 -16.55 -14.42 4.13
C SER A 405 -17.92 -14.33 3.48
N GLN A 406 -18.96 -14.82 4.14
CA GLN A 406 -20.30 -14.83 3.59
C GLN A 406 -21.26 -14.02 4.46
N SER A 407 -21.57 -12.79 4.05
CA SER A 407 -22.78 -12.10 4.45
C SER A 407 -23.79 -12.10 3.29
N ILE A 408 -24.75 -13.01 3.34
CA ILE A 408 -25.82 -13.09 2.34
C ILE A 408 -27.01 -12.30 2.86
N VAL A 409 -27.54 -11.40 2.02
CA VAL A 409 -28.77 -10.66 2.30
C VAL A 409 -29.96 -11.47 1.77
N ASP A 410 -30.98 -11.69 2.58
CA ASP A 410 -32.11 -12.59 2.26
C ASP A 410 -32.96 -12.10 1.05
N ALA A 411 -32.98 -10.80 0.78
CA ALA A 411 -33.76 -10.24 -0.32
C ALA A 411 -33.25 -8.87 -0.79
N ILE A 412 -33.44 -8.56 -2.08
CA ILE A 412 -33.10 -7.25 -2.68
C ILE A 412 -33.82 -6.10 -1.95
N GLY A 413 -35.00 -6.34 -1.43
CA GLY A 413 -35.78 -5.33 -0.68
C GLY A 413 -35.09 -4.81 0.58
N ARG A 414 -34.17 -5.59 1.17
CA ARG A 414 -33.41 -5.21 2.37
C ARG A 414 -32.17 -4.36 2.08
N ILE A 415 -31.77 -4.25 0.81
CA ILE A 415 -30.67 -3.37 0.40
C ILE A 415 -31.21 -1.96 0.28
N ALA A 416 -30.69 -1.01 1.06
CA ALA A 416 -31.05 0.39 1.02
C ALA A 416 -30.51 1.09 -0.26
N PRO A 417 -31.03 2.26 -0.67
CA PRO A 417 -30.40 3.11 -1.68
C PRO A 417 -28.94 3.44 -1.30
N ASN A 418 -28.06 3.49 -2.29
CA ASN A 418 -26.61 3.65 -2.14
C ASN A 418 -25.87 2.51 -1.39
N GLU A 419 -26.54 1.38 -1.15
CA GLU A 419 -25.98 0.21 -0.49
C GLU A 419 -25.95 -1.00 -1.42
N GLY A 420 -25.11 -1.96 -1.06
CA GLY A 420 -24.97 -3.23 -1.76
C GLY A 420 -25.00 -4.43 -0.82
N GLY A 421 -25.20 -5.60 -1.40
CA GLY A 421 -25.18 -6.86 -0.68
C GLY A 421 -25.16 -8.05 -1.63
N VAL A 422 -24.66 -9.18 -1.13
CA VAL A 422 -24.69 -10.43 -1.89
C VAL A 422 -26.00 -11.16 -1.59
N ILE A 423 -26.74 -11.51 -2.62
CA ILE A 423 -27.95 -12.35 -2.53
C ILE A 423 -27.71 -13.70 -3.20
N GLU A 424 -28.40 -14.73 -2.72
CA GLU A 424 -28.41 -16.03 -3.41
C GLU A 424 -29.73 -16.23 -4.15
N HIS A 425 -29.65 -16.47 -5.45
CA HIS A 425 -30.80 -16.84 -6.30
C HIS A 425 -30.47 -18.05 -7.16
N ARG A 426 -31.28 -19.11 -7.05
CA ARG A 426 -31.12 -20.39 -7.81
C ARG A 426 -29.68 -20.93 -7.77
N ARG A 427 -29.08 -20.98 -6.58
CA ARG A 427 -27.66 -21.41 -6.32
C ARG A 427 -26.61 -20.53 -6.98
N ARG A 428 -26.96 -19.31 -7.41
CA ARG A 428 -26.00 -18.32 -7.92
C ARG A 428 -25.93 -17.17 -6.92
N LYS A 429 -24.73 -16.72 -6.61
CA LYS A 429 -24.51 -15.53 -5.79
C LYS A 429 -24.44 -14.31 -6.70
N LEU A 430 -25.24 -13.32 -6.41
CA LEU A 430 -25.32 -12.05 -7.12
C LEU A 430 -24.88 -10.92 -6.20
N ALA A 431 -23.97 -10.10 -6.68
CA ALA A 431 -23.58 -8.84 -6.06
C ALA A 431 -24.56 -7.76 -6.53
N VAL A 432 -25.49 -7.36 -5.65
CA VAL A 432 -26.55 -6.39 -5.97
C VAL A 432 -26.31 -5.10 -5.22
N TRP A 433 -26.28 -3.98 -5.92
CA TRP A 433 -26.24 -2.65 -5.33
C TRP A 433 -27.38 -1.80 -5.88
N LYS A 434 -27.82 -0.84 -5.08
CA LYS A 434 -28.85 0.13 -5.48
C LYS A 434 -28.25 1.52 -5.61
N ASP A 435 -28.56 2.20 -6.70
CA ASP A 435 -28.18 3.60 -6.86
C ASP A 435 -28.99 4.54 -5.96
N GLU A 436 -28.77 5.84 -6.05
CA GLU A 436 -29.48 6.85 -5.23
C GLU A 436 -31.00 6.82 -5.40
N SER A 437 -31.47 6.43 -6.60
CA SER A 437 -32.91 6.29 -6.89
C SER A 437 -33.51 5.00 -6.31
N GLY A 438 -32.65 4.10 -5.75
CA GLY A 438 -33.06 2.79 -5.30
C GLY A 438 -33.18 1.76 -6.42
N THR A 439 -32.71 2.08 -7.65
CA THR A 439 -32.73 1.16 -8.77
C THR A 439 -31.65 0.08 -8.59
N PRO A 440 -32.02 -1.20 -8.51
CA PRO A 440 -31.06 -2.27 -8.29
C PRO A 440 -30.30 -2.63 -9.58
N ARG A 441 -29.00 -2.92 -9.44
CA ARG A 441 -28.14 -3.48 -10.48
C ARG A 441 -27.47 -4.73 -9.95
N ALA A 442 -27.29 -5.73 -10.78
CA ALA A 442 -26.71 -7.00 -10.39
C ALA A 442 -25.48 -7.36 -11.23
N LEU A 443 -24.50 -7.89 -10.54
CA LEU A 443 -23.27 -8.47 -11.09
C LEU A 443 -23.13 -9.91 -10.57
N SER A 444 -22.30 -10.71 -11.20
CA SER A 444 -21.84 -11.95 -10.61
C SER A 444 -21.05 -11.63 -9.34
N ALA A 445 -21.38 -12.26 -8.22
CA ALA A 445 -20.60 -12.11 -6.99
C ALA A 445 -19.29 -12.91 -7.01
N SER A 446 -18.99 -13.62 -8.10
CA SER A 446 -17.76 -14.40 -8.26
C SER A 446 -16.62 -13.49 -8.73
N CYS A 447 -15.59 -13.33 -7.90
CA CYS A 447 -14.38 -12.60 -8.24
C CYS A 447 -13.71 -13.20 -9.48
N THR A 448 -13.41 -12.37 -10.46
CA THR A 448 -12.83 -12.79 -11.75
C THR A 448 -11.38 -13.26 -11.68
N HIS A 449 -10.75 -13.20 -10.49
CA HIS A 449 -9.44 -13.79 -10.23
C HIS A 449 -9.54 -15.32 -10.07
N LEU A 450 -10.11 -15.82 -8.96
CA LEU A 450 -10.20 -17.25 -8.64
C LEU A 450 -11.59 -17.68 -8.12
N GLY A 451 -12.63 -16.89 -8.36
CA GLY A 451 -14.01 -17.29 -8.11
C GLY A 451 -14.53 -17.10 -6.66
N CYS A 452 -13.74 -16.52 -5.75
CA CYS A 452 -14.22 -16.21 -4.40
C CYS A 452 -15.40 -15.23 -4.43
N THR A 453 -16.31 -15.35 -3.45
CA THR A 453 -17.44 -14.43 -3.32
C THR A 453 -16.95 -13.05 -2.85
N VAL A 454 -17.27 -11.99 -3.59
CA VAL A 454 -16.99 -10.61 -3.18
C VAL A 454 -17.95 -10.16 -2.08
N THR A 455 -17.52 -9.21 -1.25
CA THR A 455 -18.29 -8.62 -0.15
C THR A 455 -18.47 -7.12 -0.41
N TRP A 456 -19.61 -6.56 -0.01
CA TRP A 456 -19.85 -5.12 -0.11
C TRP A 456 -19.12 -4.34 0.99
N ASN A 457 -18.36 -3.34 0.59
CA ASN A 457 -17.74 -2.35 1.47
C ASN A 457 -18.65 -1.10 1.51
N ASN A 458 -19.36 -0.94 2.60
CA ASN A 458 -20.34 0.13 2.78
C ASN A 458 -19.74 1.52 3.00
N ALA A 459 -18.43 1.64 3.20
CA ALA A 459 -17.74 2.91 3.36
C ALA A 459 -17.23 3.48 2.02
N ASP A 460 -16.58 2.64 1.19
CA ASP A 460 -16.03 3.05 -0.11
C ASP A 460 -16.97 2.76 -1.27
N ARG A 461 -18.07 2.04 -1.03
CA ARG A 461 -19.05 1.58 -2.04
C ARG A 461 -18.39 0.72 -3.12
N THR A 462 -17.62 -0.27 -2.68
CA THR A 462 -16.87 -1.20 -3.53
C THR A 462 -17.25 -2.64 -3.26
N TRP A 463 -16.90 -3.52 -4.21
CA TRP A 463 -16.93 -4.96 -4.02
C TRP A 463 -15.52 -5.43 -3.73
N ASP A 464 -15.29 -5.95 -2.54
CA ASP A 464 -13.97 -6.36 -2.06
C ASP A 464 -13.89 -7.89 -1.98
N CYS A 465 -12.80 -8.48 -2.50
CA CYS A 465 -12.62 -9.92 -2.49
C CYS A 465 -11.82 -10.36 -1.25
N PRO A 466 -12.41 -11.18 -0.35
CA PRO A 466 -11.77 -11.56 0.90
C PRO A 466 -10.56 -12.49 0.74
N CYS A 467 -10.46 -13.19 -0.39
CA CYS A 467 -9.41 -14.18 -0.59
C CYS A 467 -8.06 -13.53 -0.92
N HIS A 468 -8.04 -12.55 -1.83
CA HIS A 468 -6.78 -12.01 -2.35
C HIS A 468 -6.81 -10.48 -2.56
N GLY A 469 -7.82 -9.77 -2.03
CA GLY A 469 -7.84 -8.31 -2.03
C GLY A 469 -8.23 -7.64 -3.36
N SER A 470 -8.82 -8.34 -4.33
CA SER A 470 -9.35 -7.66 -5.51
C SER A 470 -10.47 -6.72 -5.13
N MET A 471 -10.42 -5.47 -5.61
CA MET A 471 -11.45 -4.47 -5.37
C MET A 471 -12.08 -4.01 -6.67
N PHE A 472 -13.40 -3.84 -6.66
CA PHE A 472 -14.17 -3.42 -7.82
C PHE A 472 -15.10 -2.27 -7.46
N THR A 473 -15.36 -1.40 -8.41
CA THR A 473 -16.39 -0.35 -8.26
C THR A 473 -17.79 -0.98 -8.11
N CYS A 474 -18.76 -0.20 -7.69
CA CYS A 474 -20.17 -0.66 -7.60
C CYS A 474 -20.69 -1.22 -8.94
N ASP A 475 -20.23 -0.71 -10.08
CA ASP A 475 -20.55 -1.21 -11.44
C ASP A 475 -19.59 -2.33 -11.94
N GLY A 476 -18.74 -2.86 -11.07
CA GLY A 476 -17.90 -4.04 -11.30
C GLY A 476 -16.56 -3.81 -12.01
N LYS A 477 -16.16 -2.56 -12.29
CA LYS A 477 -14.84 -2.30 -12.89
C LYS A 477 -13.73 -2.55 -11.86
N VAL A 478 -12.60 -3.08 -12.30
CA VAL A 478 -11.45 -3.34 -11.43
C VAL A 478 -10.83 -2.03 -10.97
N ILE A 479 -10.73 -1.84 -9.65
CA ILE A 479 -9.95 -0.78 -9.01
C ILE A 479 -8.56 -1.31 -8.70
N HIS A 480 -8.49 -2.43 -7.96
CA HIS A 480 -7.25 -3.06 -7.49
C HIS A 480 -7.22 -4.56 -7.81
N GLY A 481 -6.03 -5.09 -8.16
CA GLY A 481 -5.81 -6.51 -8.44
C GLY A 481 -5.91 -7.40 -7.19
N PRO A 482 -5.70 -8.72 -7.37
CA PRO A 482 -5.14 -9.40 -8.55
C PRO A 482 -6.13 -9.66 -9.71
N ALA A 483 -7.42 -9.38 -9.59
CA ALA A 483 -8.32 -9.43 -10.72
C ALA A 483 -7.92 -8.42 -11.81
N VAL A 484 -7.94 -8.84 -13.08
CA VAL A 484 -7.65 -7.98 -14.24
C VAL A 484 -8.89 -7.74 -15.11
N LYS A 485 -9.98 -8.51 -14.88
CA LYS A 485 -11.24 -8.38 -15.59
C LYS A 485 -12.35 -7.86 -14.67
N PRO A 486 -13.31 -7.09 -15.19
CA PRO A 486 -14.46 -6.63 -14.40
C PRO A 486 -15.33 -7.81 -13.93
N LEU A 487 -16.16 -7.58 -12.90
CA LEU A 487 -17.24 -8.50 -12.55
C LEU A 487 -18.25 -8.57 -13.72
N GLU A 488 -18.75 -9.77 -14.00
CA GLU A 488 -19.69 -9.96 -15.10
C GLU A 488 -21.09 -9.42 -14.75
N PRO A 489 -21.77 -8.71 -15.67
CA PRO A 489 -23.15 -8.32 -15.49
C PRO A 489 -24.07 -9.53 -15.29
N ALA A 490 -25.04 -9.41 -14.39
CA ALA A 490 -26.00 -10.46 -14.13
C ALA A 490 -27.44 -9.92 -14.24
N ARG A 491 -28.40 -10.82 -14.50
CA ARG A 491 -29.82 -10.47 -14.49
C ARG A 491 -30.34 -10.59 -13.07
N LEU A 492 -31.13 -9.59 -12.68
CA LEU A 492 -31.92 -9.65 -11.44
C LEU A 492 -32.93 -10.81 -11.50
N PRO A 493 -33.29 -11.38 -10.35
CA PRO A 493 -34.33 -12.41 -10.23
C PRO A 493 -35.68 -11.94 -10.73
#